data_5186e8260439a414639b6ea9a73cf6e8
#
_entry.id   5186e8260439a414639b6ea9a73cf6e8
#
_cell.length_a   1.000
_cell.length_b   1.000
_cell.length_c   1.000
_cell.angle_alpha   90.00
_cell.angle_beta   90.00
_cell.angle_gamma   90.00
#
_symmetry.space_group_name_H-M   'P 1'
#
loop_
_entity.id
_entity.type
_entity.pdbx_description
1 polymer ?
#
loop_
_entity_poly.entity_id
_entity_poly.type
_entity_poly.pdbx_seq_one_letter_code
_entity_poly.pdbx_strand_id
1 'polypeptide(L)'
;MCVIVDTNCLASVFECKSENHPQFAPVLEWIISGKGKLIYGGSKYIGELSKARKYLKIINLLKNKGKAICVEKERVDKEQERIEKEITDKDFDDPHLPAIVIVSKCKVICSCDTRSVKFVTLPQLYPKGIDVPKYYTSKRNIDLLSDKYVHDCYKPLNKCNKSDLESIVKLLA
;
A
#
# COMPACT_ATOMS: atom_id res chain seq x y z
N MET A 1 -6.10 -1.81 10.14
CA MET A 1 -4.73 -1.82 9.60
C MET A 1 -4.68 -1.11 8.28
N CYS A 2 -3.51 -0.62 7.94
CA CYS A 2 -3.27 -0.01 6.64
C CYS A 2 -2.15 -0.75 5.94
N VAL A 3 -2.22 -0.83 4.62
CA VAL A 3 -1.21 -1.41 3.76
C VAL A 3 -0.95 -0.47 2.58
N ILE A 4 0.31 -0.29 2.24
CA ILE A 4 0.72 0.31 0.97
C ILE A 4 0.85 -0.86 -0.01
N VAL A 5 0.11 -0.84 -1.11
CA VAL A 5 0.27 -1.83 -2.18
C VAL A 5 1.14 -1.20 -3.25
N ASP A 6 2.31 -1.74 -3.45
CA ASP A 6 3.22 -1.32 -4.50
C ASP A 6 2.56 -1.48 -5.88
N THR A 7 2.81 -0.55 -6.80
CA THR A 7 2.16 -0.53 -8.13
C THR A 7 2.45 -1.78 -8.94
N ASN A 8 3.62 -2.40 -8.77
CA ASN A 8 3.99 -3.67 -9.39
C ASN A 8 3.15 -4.87 -8.90
N CYS A 9 2.48 -4.73 -7.76
CA CYS A 9 1.69 -5.77 -7.10
C CYS A 9 0.18 -5.64 -7.36
N LEU A 10 -0.27 -4.56 -8.01
CA LEU A 10 -1.70 -4.28 -8.22
C LEU A 10 -2.42 -5.40 -8.96
N ALA A 11 -1.80 -5.99 -9.99
CA ALA A 11 -2.37 -7.13 -10.70
C ALA A 11 -2.52 -8.34 -9.77
N SER A 12 -1.49 -8.66 -8.99
CA SER A 12 -1.51 -9.78 -8.06
C SER A 12 -2.57 -9.61 -6.97
N VAL A 13 -2.84 -8.39 -6.53
CA VAL A 13 -3.86 -8.10 -5.51
C VAL A 13 -5.26 -8.07 -6.11
N PHE A 14 -5.47 -7.40 -7.25
CA PHE A 14 -6.81 -7.06 -7.76
C PHE A 14 -7.32 -7.91 -8.91
N GLU A 15 -6.50 -8.79 -9.51
CA GLU A 15 -6.92 -9.61 -10.64
C GLU A 15 -6.89 -11.10 -10.29
N CYS A 16 -8.08 -11.72 -10.21
CA CYS A 16 -8.20 -13.17 -9.92
C CYS A 16 -7.49 -14.06 -10.95
N LYS A 17 -7.27 -13.55 -12.16
CA LYS A 17 -6.57 -14.27 -13.25
C LYS A 17 -5.04 -14.12 -13.18
N SER A 18 -4.51 -13.26 -12.32
CA SER A 18 -3.06 -13.14 -12.13
C SER A 18 -2.51 -14.42 -11.49
N GLU A 19 -1.41 -14.94 -12.04
CA GLU A 19 -0.74 -16.14 -11.54
C GLU A 19 -0.41 -16.06 -10.04
N ASN A 20 0.01 -14.87 -9.60
CA ASN A 20 0.37 -14.62 -8.20
C ASN A 20 -0.83 -14.30 -7.30
N HIS A 21 -2.04 -14.13 -7.86
CA HIS A 21 -3.21 -13.75 -7.07
C HIS A 21 -3.44 -14.64 -5.84
N PRO A 22 -3.29 -15.97 -5.88
CA PRO A 22 -3.48 -16.82 -4.70
C PRO A 22 -2.58 -16.46 -3.50
N GLN A 23 -1.44 -15.83 -3.75
CA GLN A 23 -0.53 -15.35 -2.70
C GLN A 23 -0.93 -13.98 -2.13
N PHE A 24 -1.65 -13.16 -2.92
CA PHE A 24 -2.00 -11.77 -2.59
C PHE A 24 -3.50 -11.55 -2.37
N ALA A 25 -4.35 -12.51 -2.71
CA ALA A 25 -5.78 -12.50 -2.42
C ALA A 25 -6.11 -12.16 -0.95
N PRO A 26 -5.36 -12.65 0.06
CA PRO A 26 -5.63 -12.28 1.45
C PRO A 26 -5.54 -10.77 1.71
N VAL A 27 -4.70 -10.02 0.98
CA VAL A 27 -4.60 -8.56 1.10
C VAL A 27 -5.89 -7.91 0.60
N LEU A 28 -6.38 -8.33 -0.57
CA LEU A 28 -7.64 -7.85 -1.13
C LEU A 28 -8.81 -8.16 -0.20
N GLU A 29 -8.95 -9.42 0.20
CA GLU A 29 -10.02 -9.86 1.09
C GLU A 29 -10.03 -9.08 2.40
N TRP A 30 -8.85 -8.86 2.96
CA TRP A 30 -8.71 -8.10 4.18
C TRP A 30 -9.09 -6.62 4.00
N ILE A 31 -8.81 -6.00 2.83
CA ILE A 31 -9.25 -4.64 2.53
C ILE A 31 -10.77 -4.59 2.36
N ILE A 32 -11.36 -5.44 1.52
CA ILE A 32 -12.78 -5.32 1.13
C ILE A 32 -13.75 -5.94 2.14
N SER A 33 -13.46 -7.12 2.67
CA SER A 33 -14.32 -7.86 3.61
C SER A 33 -13.92 -7.64 5.06
N GLY A 34 -12.65 -7.32 5.30
CA GLY A 34 -12.09 -7.05 6.61
C GLY A 34 -12.15 -5.58 7.00
N LYS A 35 -11.27 -5.22 7.95
CA LYS A 35 -11.11 -3.84 8.46
C LYS A 35 -9.94 -3.10 7.82
N GLY A 36 -9.31 -3.66 6.79
CA GLY A 36 -8.15 -3.10 6.13
C GLY A 36 -8.42 -1.81 5.36
N LYS A 37 -7.38 -1.01 5.19
CA LYS A 37 -7.38 0.19 4.32
C LYS A 37 -6.10 0.23 3.49
N LEU A 38 -6.25 0.59 2.24
CA LEU A 38 -5.14 0.85 1.34
C LEU A 38 -4.65 2.28 1.53
N ILE A 39 -3.32 2.47 1.61
CA ILE A 39 -2.68 3.80 1.65
C ILE A 39 -1.91 4.02 0.36
N TYR A 40 -2.04 5.20 -0.21
CA TYR A 40 -1.32 5.61 -1.41
C TYR A 40 -1.12 7.13 -1.43
N GLY A 41 -0.23 7.62 -2.28
CA GLY A 41 0.00 9.07 -2.46
C GLY A 41 1.37 9.38 -3.05
N GLY A 42 1.67 10.67 -3.21
CA GLY A 42 2.86 11.16 -3.87
C GLY A 42 2.75 11.16 -5.39
N SER A 43 3.54 12.04 -6.03
CA SER A 43 3.50 12.25 -7.48
C SER A 43 3.89 10.99 -8.26
N LYS A 44 4.92 10.28 -7.81
CA LYS A 44 5.42 9.08 -8.49
C LYS A 44 4.37 7.98 -8.46
N TYR A 45 3.85 7.62 -7.26
CA TYR A 45 2.82 6.59 -7.13
C TYR A 45 1.56 6.90 -7.96
N ILE A 46 1.06 8.14 -7.87
CA ILE A 46 -0.13 8.57 -8.62
C ILE A 46 0.15 8.57 -10.13
N GLY A 47 1.37 8.94 -10.55
CA GLY A 47 1.80 8.89 -11.94
C GLY A 47 1.82 7.48 -12.52
N GLU A 48 2.33 6.50 -11.77
CA GLU A 48 2.31 5.09 -12.13
C GLU A 48 0.88 4.54 -12.20
N LEU A 49 0.07 4.85 -11.18
CA LEU A 49 -1.33 4.45 -11.11
C LEU A 49 -2.15 5.03 -12.26
N SER A 50 -1.87 6.25 -12.71
CA SER A 50 -2.57 6.91 -13.83
C SER A 50 -2.34 6.22 -15.17
N LYS A 51 -1.19 5.57 -15.36
CA LYS A 51 -0.89 4.74 -16.53
C LYS A 51 -1.71 3.44 -16.50
N ALA A 52 -2.07 2.96 -15.33
CA ALA A 52 -2.83 1.74 -15.09
C ALA A 52 -4.31 2.07 -14.76
N ARG A 53 -5.04 2.64 -15.73
CA ARG A 53 -6.41 3.18 -15.56
C ARG A 53 -7.39 2.25 -14.85
N LYS A 54 -7.25 0.93 -15.05
CA LYS A 54 -8.09 -0.09 -14.38
C LYS A 54 -7.95 0.02 -12.86
N TYR A 55 -6.72 0.06 -12.35
CA TYR A 55 -6.45 0.12 -10.91
C TYR A 55 -6.79 1.48 -10.33
N LEU A 56 -6.61 2.55 -11.09
CA LEU A 56 -7.05 3.89 -10.68
C LEU A 56 -8.56 3.90 -10.38
N LYS A 57 -9.38 3.27 -11.24
CA LYS A 57 -10.83 3.13 -11.00
C LYS A 57 -11.13 2.35 -9.72
N ILE A 58 -10.44 1.23 -9.50
CA ILE A 58 -10.60 0.39 -8.31
C ILE A 58 -10.24 1.19 -7.06
N ILE A 59 -9.08 1.86 -7.05
CA ILE A 59 -8.61 2.63 -5.89
C ILE A 59 -9.53 3.82 -5.61
N ASN A 60 -10.05 4.50 -6.63
CA ASN A 60 -11.04 5.57 -6.46
C ASN A 60 -12.35 5.04 -5.85
N LEU A 61 -12.82 3.87 -6.27
CA LEU A 61 -13.99 3.24 -5.64
C LEU A 61 -13.69 2.90 -4.18
N LEU A 62 -12.56 2.29 -3.88
CA LEU A 62 -12.13 2.01 -2.51
C LEU A 62 -12.05 3.28 -1.66
N LYS A 63 -11.52 4.38 -2.21
CA LYS A 63 -11.48 5.69 -1.54
C LYS A 63 -12.89 6.18 -1.20
N ASN A 64 -13.81 6.13 -2.16
CA ASN A 64 -15.20 6.56 -1.96
C ASN A 64 -15.94 5.71 -0.91
N LYS A 65 -15.50 4.46 -0.73
CA LYS A 65 -16.04 3.54 0.30
C LYS A 65 -15.25 3.57 1.63
N GLY A 66 -14.34 4.54 1.78
CA GLY A 66 -13.52 4.68 2.98
C GLY A 66 -12.48 3.56 3.19
N LYS A 67 -12.18 2.78 2.14
CA LYS A 67 -11.24 1.65 2.14
C LYS A 67 -9.87 1.99 1.57
N ALA A 68 -9.71 3.19 1.00
CA ALA A 68 -8.41 3.73 0.58
C ALA A 68 -8.25 5.17 1.05
N ILE A 69 -7.02 5.54 1.38
CA ILE A 69 -6.64 6.89 1.85
C ILE A 69 -5.49 7.38 0.99
N CYS A 70 -5.70 8.53 0.36
CA CYS A 70 -4.64 9.28 -0.30
C CYS A 70 -3.96 10.17 0.72
N VAL A 71 -2.66 9.99 0.92
CA VAL A 71 -1.87 10.87 1.78
C VAL A 71 -1.42 12.12 1.04
N GLU A 72 -1.05 13.14 1.79
CA GLU A 72 -0.69 14.45 1.28
C GLU A 72 0.50 14.38 0.32
N LYS A 73 0.25 14.78 -0.92
CA LYS A 73 1.17 14.62 -2.04
C LYS A 73 2.50 15.35 -1.81
N GLU A 74 2.42 16.62 -1.43
CA GLU A 74 3.57 17.51 -1.25
C GLU A 74 4.50 17.01 -0.16
N ARG A 75 3.94 16.42 0.90
CA ARG A 75 4.75 15.83 1.97
C ARG A 75 5.46 14.57 1.53
N VAL A 76 4.77 13.70 0.76
CA VAL A 76 5.39 12.48 0.21
C VAL A 76 6.50 12.86 -0.76
N ASP A 77 6.26 13.80 -1.67
CA ASP A 77 7.24 14.24 -2.67
C ASP A 77 8.50 14.82 -1.99
N LYS A 78 8.33 15.62 -0.94
CA LYS A 78 9.45 16.18 -0.15
C LYS A 78 10.28 15.09 0.55
N GLU A 79 9.61 14.09 1.15
CA GLU A 79 10.31 12.97 1.78
C GLU A 79 11.01 12.08 0.74
N GLN A 80 10.39 11.89 -0.43
CA GLN A 80 11.01 11.18 -1.54
C GLN A 80 12.30 11.85 -2.00
N GLU A 81 12.30 13.18 -2.22
CA GLU A 81 13.50 13.95 -2.58
C GLU A 81 14.61 13.83 -1.52
N ARG A 82 14.26 13.80 -0.23
CA ARG A 82 15.21 13.58 0.84
C ARG A 82 15.86 12.20 0.74
N ILE A 83 15.06 11.16 0.55
CA ILE A 83 15.50 9.77 0.45
C ILE A 83 16.39 9.56 -0.78
N GLU A 84 16.04 10.14 -1.93
CA GLU A 84 16.83 10.08 -3.17
C GLU A 84 18.22 10.72 -3.02
N LYS A 85 18.34 11.75 -2.18
CA LYS A 85 19.65 12.35 -1.85
C LYS A 85 20.47 11.51 -0.87
N GLU A 86 19.81 10.75 0.00
CA GLU A 86 20.45 9.92 1.02
C GLU A 86 20.91 8.57 0.44
N ILE A 87 20.13 7.99 -0.47
CA ILE A 87 20.44 6.71 -1.13
C ILE A 87 20.62 6.96 -2.62
N THR A 88 21.87 6.93 -3.06
CA THR A 88 22.26 7.15 -4.47
C THR A 88 22.49 5.84 -5.25
N ASP A 89 22.16 4.69 -4.65
CA ASP A 89 22.29 3.38 -5.29
C ASP A 89 21.31 3.28 -6.47
N LYS A 90 21.82 2.95 -7.66
CA LYS A 90 21.05 2.86 -8.91
C LYS A 90 20.01 1.74 -8.92
N ASP A 91 20.19 0.74 -8.05
CA ASP A 91 19.24 -0.35 -7.89
C ASP A 91 18.03 0.02 -7.01
N PHE A 92 18.04 1.22 -6.41
CA PHE A 92 16.95 1.73 -5.61
C PHE A 92 16.02 2.63 -6.45
N ASP A 93 15.01 2.04 -7.04
CA ASP A 93 14.04 2.73 -7.91
C ASP A 93 12.69 3.07 -7.24
N ASP A 94 12.49 2.67 -5.97
CA ASP A 94 11.24 2.87 -5.21
C ASP A 94 11.32 3.81 -3.99
N PRO A 95 11.97 4.99 -4.08
CA PRO A 95 12.11 5.91 -2.93
C PRO A 95 10.77 6.48 -2.45
N HIS A 96 9.72 6.42 -3.29
CA HIS A 96 8.37 6.83 -2.93
C HIS A 96 7.72 5.91 -1.88
N LEU A 97 8.07 4.62 -1.82
CA LEU A 97 7.50 3.69 -0.84
C LEU A 97 7.84 4.08 0.61
N PRO A 98 9.13 4.24 1.01
CA PRO A 98 9.46 4.71 2.34
C PRO A 98 8.95 6.14 2.60
N ALA A 99 8.87 7.02 1.59
CA ALA A 99 8.28 8.34 1.75
C ALA A 99 6.80 8.25 2.14
N ILE A 100 6.01 7.37 1.50
CA ILE A 100 4.61 7.13 1.88
C ILE A 100 4.54 6.55 3.30
N VAL A 101 5.44 5.63 3.68
CA VAL A 101 5.51 5.10 5.06
C VAL A 101 5.71 6.21 6.08
N ILE A 102 6.66 7.11 5.85
CA ILE A 102 7.00 8.21 6.76
C ILE A 102 5.79 9.13 6.96
N VAL A 103 5.15 9.55 5.87
CA VAL A 103 4.01 10.47 5.92
C VAL A 103 2.77 9.81 6.50
N SER A 104 2.52 8.55 6.15
CA SER A 104 1.32 7.82 6.57
C SER A 104 1.46 7.09 7.90
N LYS A 105 2.69 6.82 8.36
CA LYS A 105 2.98 5.92 9.47
C LYS A 105 2.45 4.49 9.24
N CYS A 106 2.28 4.11 7.99
CA CYS A 106 1.87 2.76 7.62
C CYS A 106 3.00 1.77 7.91
N LYS A 107 2.68 0.63 8.50
CA LYS A 107 3.68 -0.34 8.96
C LYS A 107 3.87 -1.53 8.02
N VAL A 108 3.08 -1.62 6.96
CA VAL A 108 3.12 -2.76 6.04
C VAL A 108 3.11 -2.29 4.59
N ILE A 109 4.06 -2.81 3.81
CA ILE A 109 4.12 -2.68 2.37
C ILE A 109 3.82 -4.06 1.77
N CYS A 110 2.92 -4.11 0.79
CA CYS A 110 2.65 -5.28 -0.05
C CYS A 110 3.37 -5.08 -1.38
N SER A 111 4.38 -5.88 -1.67
CA SER A 111 5.15 -5.81 -2.91
C SER A 111 5.55 -7.20 -3.42
N CYS A 112 5.59 -7.30 -4.75
CA CYS A 112 6.13 -8.46 -5.46
C CYS A 112 7.65 -8.34 -5.69
N ASP A 113 8.22 -7.15 -5.58
CA ASP A 113 9.66 -6.90 -5.74
C ASP A 113 10.38 -6.94 -4.39
N THR A 114 11.14 -8.02 -4.20
CA THR A 114 11.95 -8.19 -2.99
C THR A 114 13.29 -7.45 -3.04
N ARG A 115 13.71 -6.93 -4.21
CA ARG A 115 14.98 -6.19 -4.37
C ARG A 115 14.94 -4.87 -3.60
N SER A 116 13.77 -4.21 -3.58
CA SER A 116 13.58 -2.94 -2.86
C SER A 116 13.66 -3.09 -1.34
N VAL A 117 13.44 -4.30 -0.79
CA VAL A 117 13.38 -4.55 0.66
C VAL A 117 14.65 -4.06 1.37
N LYS A 118 15.84 -4.40 0.83
CA LYS A 118 17.12 -4.03 1.44
C LYS A 118 17.30 -2.52 1.62
N PHE A 119 16.73 -1.71 0.73
CA PHE A 119 16.79 -0.24 0.81
C PHE A 119 15.67 0.32 1.69
N VAL A 120 14.44 -0.11 1.43
CA VAL A 120 13.26 0.42 2.13
C VAL A 120 13.26 0.08 3.62
N THR A 121 13.94 -0.99 4.03
CA THR A 121 14.02 -1.38 5.44
C THR A 121 15.25 -0.81 6.18
N LEU A 122 15.98 0.12 5.59
CA LEU A 122 17.10 0.80 6.25
C LEU A 122 16.58 1.69 7.39
N PRO A 123 16.95 1.43 8.66
CA PRO A 123 16.40 2.15 9.81
C PRO A 123 16.69 3.66 9.77
N GLN A 124 17.83 4.07 9.20
CA GLN A 124 18.22 5.49 9.13
C GLN A 124 17.26 6.35 8.30
N LEU A 125 16.48 5.75 7.38
CA LEU A 125 15.49 6.50 6.60
C LEU A 125 14.34 7.03 7.45
N TYR A 126 14.06 6.38 8.58
CA TYR A 126 12.85 6.62 9.36
C TYR A 126 13.13 7.52 10.56
N PRO A 127 12.47 8.69 10.65
CA PRO A 127 12.57 9.56 11.80
C PRO A 127 12.12 8.87 13.08
N LYS A 128 12.58 9.38 14.24
CA LYS A 128 12.15 8.88 15.54
C LYS A 128 10.61 8.84 15.65
N GLY A 129 10.09 7.70 16.04
CA GLY A 129 8.64 7.47 16.18
C GLY A 129 7.95 6.94 14.91
N ILE A 130 8.70 6.71 13.84
CA ILE A 130 8.22 6.00 12.65
C ILE A 130 8.87 4.61 12.63
N ASP A 131 8.03 3.58 12.58
CA ASP A 131 8.52 2.20 12.51
C ASP A 131 9.02 1.86 11.10
N VAL A 132 10.09 1.07 11.03
CA VAL A 132 10.53 0.44 9.78
C VAL A 132 9.42 -0.49 9.29
N PRO A 133 8.97 -0.39 8.03
CA PRO A 133 7.86 -1.19 7.54
C PRO A 133 8.22 -2.66 7.41
N LYS A 134 7.22 -3.52 7.50
CA LYS A 134 7.31 -4.94 7.19
C LYS A 134 6.74 -5.21 5.80
N TYR A 135 7.29 -6.20 5.13
CA TYR A 135 6.86 -6.58 3.78
C TYR A 135 5.92 -7.78 3.79
N TYR A 136 4.76 -7.59 3.15
CA TYR A 136 3.89 -8.68 2.73
C TYR A 136 4.28 -9.08 1.31
N THR A 137 4.88 -10.24 1.14
CA THR A 137 5.36 -10.75 -0.15
C THR A 137 4.63 -12.03 -0.59
N SER A 138 3.90 -12.65 0.31
CA SER A 138 3.06 -13.83 0.05
C SER A 138 2.14 -14.12 1.23
N LYS A 139 1.23 -15.07 1.08
CA LYS A 139 0.35 -15.54 2.16
C LYS A 139 1.08 -16.09 3.39
N ARG A 140 2.40 -16.37 3.30
CA ARG A 140 3.23 -16.74 4.46
C ARG A 140 3.31 -15.60 5.49
N ASN A 141 3.10 -14.36 5.05
CA ASN A 141 3.10 -13.17 5.91
C ASN A 141 1.68 -12.72 6.31
N ILE A 142 0.69 -13.62 6.30
CA ILE A 142 -0.72 -13.28 6.56
C ILE A 142 -0.95 -12.66 7.94
N ASP A 143 -0.12 -12.98 8.92
CA ASP A 143 -0.14 -12.41 10.27
C ASP A 143 0.11 -10.89 10.28
N LEU A 144 0.73 -10.35 9.23
CA LEU A 144 0.87 -8.90 9.04
C LEU A 144 -0.48 -8.22 8.78
N LEU A 145 -1.48 -8.97 8.29
CA LEU A 145 -2.83 -8.47 8.05
C LEU A 145 -3.66 -8.51 9.36
N SER A 146 -3.17 -7.83 10.40
CA SER A 146 -3.81 -7.82 11.73
C SER A 146 -3.83 -6.43 12.34
N ASP A 147 -4.77 -6.18 13.27
CA ASP A 147 -4.99 -4.86 13.87
C ASP A 147 -3.80 -4.34 14.70
N LYS A 148 -2.87 -5.22 15.10
CA LYS A 148 -1.64 -4.82 15.82
C LYS A 148 -0.68 -3.93 15.03
N TYR A 149 -0.76 -3.96 13.69
CA TYR A 149 0.05 -3.12 12.82
C TYR A 149 -0.64 -1.82 12.39
N VAL A 150 -1.77 -1.46 13.02
CA VAL A 150 -2.50 -0.21 12.73
C VAL A 150 -1.91 0.93 13.52
N HIS A 151 -1.66 2.05 12.87
CA HIS A 151 -1.42 3.31 13.56
C HIS A 151 -2.75 3.91 14.02
N ASP A 152 -2.79 4.51 15.21
CA ASP A 152 -4.03 4.99 15.84
C ASP A 152 -4.76 6.06 15.02
N CYS A 153 -4.05 6.86 14.21
CA CYS A 153 -4.68 7.87 13.34
C CYS A 153 -5.65 7.28 12.30
N TYR A 154 -5.64 5.96 12.08
CA TYR A 154 -6.54 5.30 11.12
C TYR A 154 -7.74 4.61 11.79
N LYS A 155 -7.82 4.68 13.11
CA LYS A 155 -8.96 4.14 13.87
C LYS A 155 -10.12 5.15 13.91
N PRO A 156 -11.37 4.70 14.00
CA PRO A 156 -11.80 3.32 13.99
C PRO A 156 -11.72 2.67 12.61
N LEU A 157 -11.50 1.36 12.55
CA LEU A 157 -11.51 0.57 11.34
C LEU A 157 -12.90 -0.04 11.13
N ASN A 158 -13.50 0.24 9.98
CA ASN A 158 -14.84 -0.25 9.65
C ASN A 158 -14.78 -1.28 8.51
N LYS A 159 -15.66 -2.28 8.58
CA LYS A 159 -15.94 -3.17 7.46
C LYS A 159 -16.79 -2.43 6.42
N CYS A 160 -16.72 -2.85 5.16
CA CYS A 160 -17.71 -2.44 4.17
C CYS A 160 -19.08 -2.96 4.56
N ASN A 161 -20.12 -2.20 4.27
CA ASN A 161 -21.48 -2.73 4.26
C ASN A 161 -21.70 -3.64 3.03
N LYS A 162 -22.80 -4.37 2.99
CA LYS A 162 -23.10 -5.34 1.93
C LYS A 162 -23.14 -4.69 0.54
N SER A 163 -23.79 -3.55 0.40
CA SER A 163 -23.90 -2.81 -0.87
C SER A 163 -22.55 -2.32 -1.39
N ASP A 164 -21.68 -1.83 -0.48
CA ASP A 164 -20.33 -1.39 -0.84
C ASP A 164 -19.49 -2.56 -1.33
N LEU A 165 -19.57 -3.70 -0.62
CA LEU A 165 -18.86 -4.92 -1.01
C LEU A 165 -19.30 -5.42 -2.39
N GLU A 166 -20.59 -5.48 -2.66
CA GLU A 166 -21.15 -5.86 -3.97
C GLU A 166 -20.64 -4.95 -5.09
N SER A 167 -20.58 -3.64 -4.85
CA SER A 167 -20.09 -2.66 -5.81
C SER A 167 -18.61 -2.86 -6.14
N ILE A 168 -17.78 -3.16 -5.12
CA ILE A 168 -16.35 -3.42 -5.30
C ILE A 168 -16.14 -4.74 -6.07
N VAL A 169 -16.83 -5.82 -5.65
CA VAL A 169 -16.72 -7.14 -6.29
C VAL A 169 -17.12 -7.07 -7.77
N LYS A 170 -18.20 -6.34 -8.09
CA LYS A 170 -18.63 -6.12 -9.49
C LYS A 170 -17.55 -5.44 -10.35
N LEU A 171 -16.75 -4.54 -9.77
CA LEU A 171 -15.69 -3.86 -10.52
C LEU A 171 -14.44 -4.75 -10.68
N LEU A 172 -14.24 -5.72 -9.78
CA LEU A 172 -13.11 -6.66 -9.81
C LEU A 172 -13.35 -7.86 -10.75
N ALA A 173 -14.60 -8.18 -11.05
CA ALA A 173 -15.00 -9.26 -11.96
C ALA A 173 -14.74 -8.89 -13.42
#